data_b8829b5bb4df35132def3e0dd3812c74
#
_entry.id   b8829b5bb4df35132def3e0dd3812c74
#
_cell.length_a   1.000
_cell.length_b   1.000
_cell.length_c   1.000
_cell.angle_alpha   90.00
_cell.angle_beta   90.00
_cell.angle_gamma   90.00
#
_symmetry.space_group_name_H-M   'P 1'
#
loop_
_entity.id
_entity.type
_entity.pdbx_description
1 polymer ?
#
loop_
_entity_poly.entity_id
_entity_poly.type
_entity_poly.pdbx_seq_one_letter_code
_entity_poly.pdbx_strand_id
1 'polypeptide(L)'
;CKTRCIYCDFYSTTRSEWKGRYIEALCKELEMRYTYLKGKPIETLYFGGGTPSQLDEKDFRKVFDTVRRVYGMENCHEITLEANPDDLCPEYLQMLSELPFNRISMGIQTFDDTTLKLLKRRHNAAQAIRAVELCRAHGFRNISIDLIYGLPGETTERWVKGLQQAI
;
A
#
# COMPACT_ATOMS: atom_id res chain seq x y z
N CYS A 1 7.10 -0.72 8.52
CA CYS A 1 5.86 -1.26 9.14
C CYS A 1 5.73 -0.80 10.59
N LYS A 2 4.51 -0.55 11.09
CA LYS A 2 4.26 -0.31 12.53
C LYS A 2 4.41 -1.59 13.36
N THR A 3 4.03 -2.74 12.79
CA THR A 3 4.15 -4.07 13.39
C THR A 3 4.61 -5.06 12.33
N ARG A 4 5.22 -6.17 12.75
CA ARG A 4 5.60 -7.26 11.86
C ARG A 4 4.57 -8.38 11.95
N CYS A 5 3.89 -8.68 10.85
CA CYS A 5 2.96 -9.79 10.74
C CYS A 5 3.71 -11.12 10.75
N ILE A 6 3.12 -12.18 11.32
CA ILE A 6 3.82 -13.49 11.49
C ILE A 6 4.06 -14.22 10.17
N TYR A 7 3.26 -13.93 9.14
CA TYR A 7 3.34 -14.58 7.82
C TYR A 7 4.26 -13.83 6.84
N CYS A 8 4.67 -12.59 7.19
CA CYS A 8 5.34 -11.70 6.24
C CYS A 8 6.83 -12.02 6.15
N ASP A 9 7.27 -12.41 4.96
CA ASP A 9 8.68 -12.70 4.65
C ASP A 9 9.37 -11.54 3.91
N PHE A 10 8.68 -10.43 3.70
CA PHE A 10 9.29 -9.24 3.10
C PHE A 10 10.33 -8.62 4.03
N TYR A 11 11.41 -8.10 3.43
CA TYR A 11 12.34 -7.27 4.15
C TYR A 11 11.65 -6.02 4.69
N SER A 12 11.48 -5.96 6.00
CA SER A 12 10.76 -4.87 6.66
C SER A 12 11.38 -4.56 8.03
N THR A 13 11.24 -3.30 8.46
CA THR A 13 11.65 -2.84 9.77
C THR A 13 10.54 -2.06 10.44
N THR A 14 10.54 -2.06 11.77
CA THR A 14 9.66 -1.20 12.59
C THR A 14 10.38 0.09 13.04
N ARG A 15 11.59 0.31 12.61
CA ARG A 15 12.43 1.48 12.96
C ARG A 15 12.05 2.69 12.12
N SER A 16 11.06 3.44 12.57
CA SER A 16 10.56 4.63 11.88
C SER A 16 11.58 5.78 11.80
N GLU A 17 12.55 5.81 12.70
CA GLU A 17 13.64 6.81 12.71
C GLU A 17 14.51 6.76 11.44
N TRP A 18 14.50 5.66 10.71
CA TRP A 18 15.26 5.53 9.47
C TRP A 18 14.51 6.00 8.22
N LYS A 19 13.21 6.33 8.37
CA LYS A 19 12.34 6.68 7.23
C LYS A 19 12.94 7.78 6.34
N GLY A 20 13.38 8.88 6.93
CA GLY A 20 13.97 10.00 6.17
C GLY A 20 15.22 9.58 5.38
N ARG A 21 16.14 8.85 6.03
CA ARG A 21 17.35 8.34 5.36
C ARG A 21 17.04 7.34 4.25
N TYR A 22 16.00 6.52 4.45
CA TYR A 22 15.52 5.58 3.44
C TYR A 22 14.99 6.32 2.20
N ILE A 23 14.17 7.37 2.39
CA ILE A 23 13.66 8.17 1.26
C ILE A 23 14.79 8.86 0.50
N GLU A 24 15.81 9.37 1.21
CA GLU A 24 17.00 9.93 0.56
C GLU A 24 17.76 8.91 -0.26
N ALA A 25 17.98 7.71 0.29
CA ALA A 25 18.65 6.63 -0.41
C ALA A 25 17.85 6.15 -1.64
N LEU A 26 16.53 6.05 -1.51
CA LEU A 26 15.62 5.68 -2.60
C LEU A 26 15.70 6.70 -3.75
N CYS A 27 15.63 7.99 -3.45
CA CYS A 27 15.76 9.04 -4.46
C CYS A 27 17.12 8.99 -5.15
N LYS A 28 18.20 8.78 -4.39
CA LYS A 28 19.55 8.61 -4.96
C LYS A 28 19.64 7.35 -5.85
N GLU A 29 19.03 6.24 -5.44
CA GLU A 29 19.00 5.03 -6.26
C GLU A 29 18.25 5.27 -7.58
N LEU A 30 17.11 5.96 -7.55
CA LEU A 30 16.38 6.36 -8.76
C LEU A 30 17.28 7.15 -9.71
N GLU A 31 18.04 8.11 -9.21
CA GLU A 31 18.99 8.89 -10.01
C GLU A 31 20.10 8.01 -10.60
N MET A 32 20.70 7.13 -9.80
CA MET A 32 21.78 6.24 -10.24
C MET A 32 21.31 5.25 -11.31
N ARG A 33 20.04 4.84 -11.27
CA ARG A 33 19.46 3.86 -12.18
C ARG A 33 18.71 4.48 -13.37
N TYR A 34 18.99 5.75 -13.71
CA TYR A 34 18.28 6.48 -14.79
C TYR A 34 18.31 5.75 -16.14
N THR A 35 19.34 4.95 -16.43
CA THR A 35 19.45 4.16 -17.67
C THR A 35 18.72 2.84 -17.63
N TYR A 36 18.16 2.42 -16.47
CA TYR A 36 17.56 1.10 -16.30
C TYR A 36 16.41 0.84 -17.28
N LEU A 37 15.59 1.84 -17.52
CA LEU A 37 14.46 1.75 -18.47
C LEU A 37 14.89 1.96 -19.93
N LYS A 38 16.19 2.21 -20.22
CA LYS A 38 16.71 2.39 -21.59
C LYS A 38 15.94 3.44 -22.40
N GLY A 39 15.53 4.53 -21.74
CA GLY A 39 14.75 5.62 -22.37
C GLY A 39 13.27 5.32 -22.62
N LYS A 40 12.76 4.17 -22.15
CA LYS A 40 11.32 3.89 -22.25
C LYS A 40 10.54 4.74 -21.25
N PRO A 41 9.36 5.26 -21.62
CA PRO A 41 8.52 6.01 -20.70
C PRO A 41 7.99 5.12 -19.56
N ILE A 42 7.70 5.75 -18.42
CA ILE A 42 7.00 5.10 -17.32
C ILE A 42 5.50 5.09 -17.64
N GLU A 43 4.90 3.91 -17.65
CA GLU A 43 3.45 3.74 -17.82
C GLU A 43 2.75 3.53 -16.47
N THR A 44 3.45 2.93 -15.50
CA THR A 44 2.92 2.68 -14.16
C THR A 44 3.96 2.98 -13.09
N LEU A 45 3.50 3.40 -11.91
CA LEU A 45 4.33 3.60 -10.73
C LEU A 45 3.68 2.90 -9.54
N TYR A 46 4.44 2.02 -8.89
CA TYR A 46 3.92 1.19 -7.81
C TYR A 46 4.72 1.42 -6.53
N PHE A 47 4.05 1.92 -5.50
CA PHE A 47 4.60 2.05 -4.16
C PHE A 47 4.25 0.80 -3.36
N GLY A 48 5.21 -0.08 -3.19
CA GLY A 48 5.05 -1.36 -2.51
C GLY A 48 6.20 -1.67 -1.55
N GLY A 49 6.17 -2.87 -0.99
CA GLY A 49 7.22 -3.41 -0.13
C GLY A 49 6.82 -3.57 1.32
N GLY A 50 7.42 -2.86 2.26
CA GLY A 50 7.08 -2.98 3.68
C GLY A 50 5.68 -2.46 4.00
N THR A 51 5.53 -1.14 4.08
CA THR A 51 4.21 -0.49 4.26
C THR A 51 4.32 0.97 3.78
N PRO A 52 4.09 1.23 2.48
CA PRO A 52 4.18 2.58 1.94
C PRO A 52 3.20 3.58 2.57
N SER A 53 2.05 3.11 3.06
CA SER A 53 1.09 3.94 3.81
C SER A 53 1.59 4.48 5.17
N GLN A 54 2.88 4.26 5.48
CA GLN A 54 3.57 4.91 6.61
C GLN A 54 4.32 6.19 6.20
N LEU A 55 4.35 6.50 4.91
CA LEU A 55 4.97 7.72 4.39
C LEU A 55 4.02 8.91 4.57
N ASP A 56 4.59 10.07 4.78
CA ASP A 56 3.84 11.33 4.81
C ASP A 56 3.92 12.07 3.46
N GLU A 57 3.19 13.16 3.34
CA GLU A 57 3.10 13.95 2.12
C GLU A 57 4.46 14.37 1.58
N LYS A 58 5.35 14.85 2.45
CA LYS A 58 6.68 15.32 2.04
C LYS A 58 7.54 14.20 1.48
N ASP A 59 7.41 12.98 2.04
CA ASP A 59 8.13 11.80 1.57
C ASP A 59 7.66 11.44 0.15
N PHE A 60 6.33 11.40 -0.07
CA PHE A 60 5.76 11.14 -1.40
C PHE A 60 6.14 12.20 -2.41
N ARG A 61 6.01 13.50 -2.07
CA ARG A 61 6.37 14.59 -2.97
C ARG A 61 7.84 14.48 -3.39
N LYS A 62 8.75 14.21 -2.45
CA LYS A 62 10.17 14.03 -2.75
C LYS A 62 10.43 12.90 -3.75
N VAL A 63 9.76 11.76 -3.58
CA VAL A 63 9.88 10.62 -4.50
C VAL A 63 9.27 10.97 -5.86
N PHE A 64 8.06 11.54 -5.91
CA PHE A 64 7.41 11.95 -7.16
C PHE A 64 8.24 12.96 -7.94
N ASP A 65 8.81 13.97 -7.27
CA ASP A 65 9.65 14.98 -7.91
C ASP A 65 10.92 14.34 -8.50
N THR A 66 11.50 13.37 -7.78
CA THR A 66 12.66 12.63 -8.28
C THR A 66 12.28 11.79 -9.51
N VAL A 67 11.18 11.04 -9.45
CA VAL A 67 10.71 10.23 -10.59
C VAL A 67 10.40 11.11 -11.79
N ARG A 68 9.68 12.22 -11.60
CA ARG A 68 9.33 13.16 -12.67
C ARG A 68 10.59 13.73 -13.33
N ARG A 69 11.57 14.14 -12.55
CA ARG A 69 12.82 14.72 -13.04
C ARG A 69 13.69 13.70 -13.78
N VAL A 70 13.74 12.46 -13.31
CA VAL A 70 14.67 11.44 -13.84
C VAL A 70 14.08 10.67 -15.02
N TYR A 71 12.78 10.34 -14.94
CA TYR A 71 12.11 9.43 -15.89
C TYR A 71 10.96 10.06 -16.66
N GLY A 72 10.44 11.23 -16.22
CA GLY A 72 9.17 11.75 -16.70
C GLY A 72 7.98 10.98 -16.11
N MET A 73 6.80 11.56 -16.17
CA MET A 73 5.55 10.92 -15.71
C MET A 73 4.37 11.19 -16.68
N GLU A 74 4.66 11.71 -17.86
CA GLU A 74 3.64 12.17 -18.82
C GLU A 74 2.79 11.00 -19.35
N ASN A 75 3.37 9.80 -19.42
CA ASN A 75 2.70 8.59 -19.87
C ASN A 75 2.23 7.68 -18.70
N CYS A 76 2.41 8.13 -17.45
CA CYS A 76 2.06 7.33 -16.29
C CYS A 76 0.55 7.39 -16.03
N HIS A 77 -0.15 6.31 -16.32
CA HIS A 77 -1.61 6.23 -16.23
C HIS A 77 -2.09 5.48 -14.96
N GLU A 78 -1.22 4.70 -14.32
CA GLU A 78 -1.54 4.04 -13.04
C GLU A 78 -0.47 4.32 -11.99
N ILE A 79 -0.90 4.85 -10.86
CA ILE A 79 -0.04 5.11 -9.70
C ILE A 79 -0.67 4.46 -8.48
N THR A 80 -0.06 3.36 -8.05
CA THR A 80 -0.59 2.49 -6.99
C THR A 80 0.11 2.73 -5.67
N LEU A 81 -0.67 2.74 -4.59
CA LEU A 81 -0.18 2.69 -3.22
C LEU A 81 -0.64 1.40 -2.53
N GLU A 82 0.30 0.61 -2.01
CA GLU A 82 -0.02 -0.43 -1.03
C GLU A 82 -0.33 0.19 0.33
N ALA A 83 -1.40 -0.26 0.96
CA ALA A 83 -1.84 0.26 2.24
C ALA A 83 -2.38 -0.82 3.18
N ASN A 84 -2.22 -0.58 4.48
CA ASN A 84 -2.98 -1.32 5.48
C ASN A 84 -4.31 -0.57 5.77
N PRO A 85 -5.41 -1.30 6.03
CA PRO A 85 -6.71 -0.69 6.32
C PRO A 85 -6.67 0.36 7.43
N ASP A 86 -5.92 0.10 8.49
CA ASP A 86 -5.81 0.98 9.66
C ASP A 86 -4.94 2.24 9.45
N ASP A 87 -4.29 2.37 8.32
CA ASP A 87 -3.57 3.59 7.94
C ASP A 87 -4.44 4.56 7.13
N LEU A 88 -5.58 4.10 6.59
CA LEU A 88 -6.45 4.84 5.69
C LEU A 88 -7.55 5.61 6.46
N CYS A 89 -7.15 6.59 7.28
CA CYS A 89 -8.07 7.52 7.91
C CYS A 89 -8.47 8.65 6.94
N PRO A 90 -9.57 9.41 7.22
CA PRO A 90 -10.02 10.49 6.34
C PRO A 90 -8.93 11.51 6.03
N GLU A 91 -8.14 11.92 7.02
CA GLU A 91 -7.09 12.91 6.87
C GLU A 91 -5.97 12.42 5.94
N TYR A 92 -5.60 11.13 6.08
CA TYR A 92 -4.59 10.51 5.23
C TYR A 92 -5.10 10.36 3.78
N LEU A 93 -6.36 9.96 3.61
CA LEU A 93 -6.99 9.84 2.29
C LEU A 93 -7.17 11.20 1.60
N GLN A 94 -7.48 12.24 2.37
CA GLN A 94 -7.50 13.62 1.84
C GLN A 94 -6.13 14.00 1.29
N MET A 95 -5.07 13.77 2.04
CA MET A 95 -3.69 14.02 1.62
C MET A 95 -3.33 13.20 0.37
N LEU A 96 -3.71 11.92 0.30
CA LEU A 96 -3.46 11.07 -0.87
C LEU A 96 -4.21 11.56 -2.11
N SER A 97 -5.43 12.12 -1.96
CA SER A 97 -6.21 12.67 -3.09
C SER A 97 -5.60 13.91 -3.72
N GLU A 98 -4.69 14.59 -3.00
CA GLU A 98 -3.92 15.75 -3.48
C GLU A 98 -2.59 15.32 -4.17
N LEU A 99 -2.29 14.03 -4.14
CA LEU A 99 -1.13 13.41 -4.79
C LEU A 99 -1.58 12.62 -6.03
N PRO A 100 -0.66 12.26 -6.94
CA PRO A 100 -1.04 11.61 -8.20
C PRO A 100 -1.50 10.14 -8.06
N PHE A 101 -1.81 9.66 -6.86
CA PHE A 101 -2.32 8.29 -6.67
C PHE A 101 -3.72 8.13 -7.27
N ASN A 102 -3.93 7.06 -8.03
CA ASN A 102 -5.22 6.72 -8.61
C ASN A 102 -5.65 5.26 -8.36
N ARG A 103 -4.81 4.48 -7.66
CA ARG A 103 -5.10 3.09 -7.29
C ARG A 103 -4.59 2.79 -5.88
N ILE A 104 -5.41 2.08 -5.09
CA ILE A 104 -5.05 1.56 -3.77
C ILE A 104 -5.02 0.03 -3.82
N SER A 105 -3.94 -0.59 -3.34
CA SER A 105 -3.86 -2.03 -3.07
C SER A 105 -3.88 -2.24 -1.56
N MET A 106 -4.93 -2.90 -1.06
CA MET A 106 -5.18 -2.97 0.38
C MET A 106 -4.99 -4.38 0.92
N GLY A 107 -4.03 -4.57 1.81
CA GLY A 107 -3.80 -5.85 2.48
C GLY A 107 -4.81 -6.11 3.58
N ILE A 108 -5.95 -6.72 3.25
CA ILE A 108 -6.99 -7.13 4.22
C ILE A 108 -6.63 -8.48 4.85
N GLN A 109 -6.19 -9.42 4.05
CA GLN A 109 -5.75 -10.78 4.37
C GLN A 109 -6.91 -11.73 4.70
N THR A 110 -7.83 -11.37 5.57
CA THR A 110 -9.05 -12.12 5.91
C THR A 110 -10.07 -11.21 6.61
N PHE A 111 -11.33 -11.62 6.61
CA PHE A 111 -12.39 -10.97 7.39
C PHE A 111 -12.70 -11.71 8.71
N ASP A 112 -11.86 -12.66 9.13
CA ASP A 112 -11.98 -13.32 10.43
C ASP A 112 -11.09 -12.64 11.47
N ASP A 113 -11.72 -12.00 12.47
CA ASP A 113 -11.02 -11.22 13.50
C ASP A 113 -10.08 -12.06 14.36
N THR A 114 -10.42 -13.33 14.58
CA THR A 114 -9.55 -14.25 15.34
C THR A 114 -8.27 -14.53 14.58
N THR A 115 -8.40 -14.78 13.28
CA THR A 115 -7.27 -14.99 12.38
C THR A 115 -6.45 -13.72 12.21
N LEU A 116 -7.08 -12.55 12.06
CA LEU A 116 -6.38 -11.26 12.01
C LEU A 116 -5.49 -11.04 13.25
N LYS A 117 -6.01 -11.34 14.44
CA LYS A 117 -5.23 -11.26 15.69
C LYS A 117 -4.06 -12.26 15.69
N LEU A 118 -4.30 -13.51 15.26
CA LEU A 118 -3.24 -14.51 15.10
C LEU A 118 -2.13 -14.03 14.16
N LEU A 119 -2.48 -13.43 13.04
CA LEU A 119 -1.55 -12.87 12.05
C LEU A 119 -0.84 -11.60 12.53
N LYS A 120 -1.17 -11.08 13.71
CA LYS A 120 -0.71 -9.79 14.27
C LYS A 120 -1.08 -8.60 13.37
N ARG A 121 -2.26 -8.67 12.72
CA ARG A 121 -2.82 -7.52 12.01
C ARG A 121 -3.38 -6.52 13.02
N ARG A 122 -3.26 -5.23 12.67
CA ARG A 122 -3.69 -4.12 13.55
C ARG A 122 -5.15 -3.74 13.35
N HIS A 123 -5.72 -4.10 12.20
CA HIS A 123 -7.13 -3.87 11.87
C HIS A 123 -8.00 -5.09 12.16
N ASN A 124 -9.29 -4.88 12.25
CA ASN A 124 -10.34 -5.90 12.27
C ASN A 124 -11.18 -5.86 10.97
N ALA A 125 -12.08 -6.82 10.78
CA ALA A 125 -12.92 -6.91 9.59
C ALA A 125 -13.74 -5.64 9.33
N ALA A 126 -14.35 -5.07 10.37
CA ALA A 126 -15.14 -3.84 10.24
C ALA A 126 -14.28 -2.64 9.79
N GLN A 127 -13.05 -2.54 10.30
CA GLN A 127 -12.11 -1.50 9.86
C GLN A 127 -11.67 -1.70 8.41
N ALA A 128 -11.50 -2.95 7.95
CA ALA A 128 -11.18 -3.23 6.55
C ALA A 128 -12.29 -2.77 5.60
N ILE A 129 -13.55 -3.10 5.90
CA ILE A 129 -14.72 -2.65 5.14
C ILE A 129 -14.79 -1.12 5.13
N ARG A 130 -14.68 -0.52 6.31
CA ARG A 130 -14.72 0.94 6.46
C ARG A 130 -13.63 1.63 5.66
N ALA A 131 -12.42 1.05 5.59
CA ALA A 131 -11.31 1.61 4.81
C ALA A 131 -11.64 1.65 3.30
N VAL A 132 -12.27 0.60 2.76
CA VAL A 132 -12.74 0.58 1.35
C VAL A 132 -13.77 1.66 1.10
N GLU A 133 -14.76 1.81 2.00
CA GLU A 133 -15.80 2.85 1.90
C GLU A 133 -15.19 4.25 1.93
N LEU A 134 -14.23 4.49 2.83
CA LEU A 134 -13.52 5.75 2.94
C LEU A 134 -12.71 6.06 1.67
N CYS A 135 -12.00 5.07 1.12
CA CYS A 135 -11.28 5.24 -0.15
C CYS A 135 -12.23 5.67 -1.27
N ARG A 136 -13.39 5.02 -1.40
CA ARG A 136 -14.40 5.38 -2.39
C ARG A 136 -14.96 6.79 -2.18
N ALA A 137 -15.21 7.17 -0.94
CA ALA A 137 -15.68 8.51 -0.57
C ALA A 137 -14.67 9.62 -0.92
N HIS A 138 -13.35 9.29 -0.91
CA HIS A 138 -12.27 10.21 -1.30
C HIS A 138 -11.86 10.08 -2.78
N GLY A 139 -12.68 9.44 -3.62
CA GLY A 139 -12.49 9.40 -5.07
C GLY A 139 -11.65 8.24 -5.60
N PHE A 140 -11.10 7.38 -4.74
CA PHE A 140 -10.38 6.19 -5.19
C PHE A 140 -11.37 5.11 -5.66
N ARG A 141 -11.48 4.93 -6.98
CA ARG A 141 -12.38 3.94 -7.60
C ARG A 141 -11.67 2.65 -7.96
N ASN A 142 -10.37 2.70 -8.23
CA ASN A 142 -9.53 1.54 -8.52
C ASN A 142 -8.92 1.02 -7.22
N ILE A 143 -9.57 0.02 -6.62
CA ILE A 143 -9.17 -0.59 -5.35
C ILE A 143 -9.03 -2.08 -5.57
N SER A 144 -7.87 -2.64 -5.23
CA SER A 144 -7.67 -4.08 -5.07
C SER A 144 -7.50 -4.42 -3.60
N ILE A 145 -7.93 -5.61 -3.23
CA ILE A 145 -7.74 -6.15 -1.89
C ILE A 145 -6.98 -7.47 -1.98
N ASP A 146 -6.09 -7.70 -1.02
CA ASP A 146 -5.33 -8.94 -0.93
C ASP A 146 -5.95 -9.82 0.16
N LEU A 147 -6.24 -11.08 -0.18
CA LEU A 147 -6.71 -12.11 0.73
C LEU A 147 -5.74 -13.29 0.71
N ILE A 148 -5.52 -13.91 1.88
CA ILE A 148 -4.68 -15.10 2.04
C ILE A 148 -5.60 -16.29 2.28
N TYR A 149 -5.48 -17.32 1.45
CA TYR A 149 -6.17 -18.60 1.64
C TYR A 149 -5.28 -19.60 2.39
N GLY A 150 -5.93 -20.61 2.99
CA GLY A 150 -5.21 -21.68 3.70
C GLY A 150 -4.61 -21.23 5.02
N LEU A 151 -5.19 -20.23 5.65
CA LEU A 151 -4.79 -19.76 6.97
C LEU A 151 -5.08 -20.82 8.07
N PRO A 152 -4.32 -20.84 9.17
CA PRO A 152 -4.53 -21.82 10.24
C PRO A 152 -5.97 -21.84 10.75
N GLY A 153 -6.62 -23.00 10.70
CA GLY A 153 -8.01 -23.19 11.11
C GLY A 153 -9.06 -22.68 10.12
N GLU A 154 -8.64 -22.25 8.92
CA GLU A 154 -9.57 -21.88 7.86
C GLU A 154 -10.22 -23.12 7.25
N THR A 155 -11.55 -23.05 7.01
CA THR A 155 -12.30 -24.06 6.26
C THR A 155 -12.72 -23.49 4.92
N THR A 156 -13.07 -24.36 3.97
CA THR A 156 -13.58 -23.94 2.65
C THR A 156 -14.79 -23.00 2.79
N GLU A 157 -15.69 -23.29 3.72
CA GLU A 157 -16.89 -22.45 3.96
C GLU A 157 -16.51 -21.05 4.44
N ARG A 158 -15.52 -20.94 5.34
CA ARG A 158 -15.02 -19.65 5.82
C ARG A 158 -14.32 -18.87 4.70
N TRP A 159 -13.54 -19.54 3.87
CA TRP A 159 -12.92 -18.94 2.70
C TRP A 159 -13.96 -18.40 1.72
N VAL A 160 -14.96 -19.23 1.33
CA VAL A 160 -16.06 -18.81 0.45
C VAL A 160 -16.83 -17.62 1.02
N LYS A 161 -17.11 -17.62 2.33
CA LYS A 161 -17.75 -16.48 3.01
C LYS A 161 -16.89 -15.21 2.91
N GLY A 162 -15.58 -15.33 3.08
CA GLY A 162 -14.62 -14.22 2.90
C GLY A 162 -14.66 -13.65 1.49
N LEU A 163 -14.68 -14.51 0.46
CA LEU A 163 -14.80 -14.08 -0.93
C LEU A 163 -16.14 -13.37 -1.20
N GLN A 164 -17.25 -13.90 -0.68
CA GLN A 164 -18.57 -13.24 -0.81
C GLN A 164 -18.60 -11.86 -0.15
N GLN A 165 -17.84 -11.66 0.91
CA GLN A 165 -17.74 -10.36 1.57
C GLN A 165 -16.84 -9.37 0.81
N ALA A 166 -15.97 -9.86 -0.05
CA ALA A 166 -15.06 -9.05 -0.86
C ALA A 166 -15.67 -8.50 -2.14
N ILE A 167 -16.82 -9.06 -2.57
CA ILE A 167 -17.56 -8.70 -3.79
C ILE A 167 -18.64 -7.67 -3.45
#